data_6e6567b04cfdce0f260ce0aa69429335
#
_entry.id   6e6567b04cfdce0f260ce0aa69429335
#
_cell.length_a   1.000
_cell.length_b   1.000
_cell.length_c   1.000
_cell.angle_alpha   90.00
_cell.angle_beta   90.00
_cell.angle_gamma   90.00
#
_symmetry.space_group_name_H-M   'P 1'
#
loop_
_entity.id
_entity.type
_entity.pdbx_description
1 polymer ?
#
loop_
_entity_poly.entity_id
_entity_poly.type
_entity_poly.pdbx_seq_one_letter_code
_entity_poly.pdbx_strand_id
1 'polypeptide(L)'
;EGLGKFLICTIEGDIHSIGKDIVAIMLKVAGFNVVNMGRDIPVKDIVAAVKNDKPKAVGTSALMTSTMVNQKTFEELLKEEGVRDKVITNIGGAPTTQQWCEEIGADVYSENATDCVNKMVAKVKG
;
A
#
# COMPACT_ATOMS: atom_id res chain seq x y z
N GLU A 1 -5.06 -17.68 9.56
CA GLU A 1 -5.79 -16.95 10.57
C GLU A 1 -5.81 -15.47 10.27
N GLY A 2 -6.89 -14.81 10.65
CA GLY A 2 -7.04 -13.39 10.44
C GLY A 2 -7.24 -13.03 8.98
N LEU A 3 -6.91 -11.79 8.65
CA LEU A 3 -7.20 -11.22 7.32
C LEU A 3 -6.06 -11.36 6.32
N GLY A 4 -4.93 -11.89 6.75
CA GLY A 4 -3.77 -12.09 5.89
C GLY A 4 -2.67 -11.06 6.12
N LYS A 5 -1.56 -11.23 5.41
CA LYS A 5 -0.40 -10.35 5.55
C LYS A 5 -0.61 -9.07 4.75
N PHE A 6 -0.30 -7.94 5.39
CA PHE A 6 -0.40 -6.61 4.78
C PHE A 6 0.96 -5.93 4.90
N LEU A 7 1.61 -5.69 3.77
CA LEU A 7 2.85 -4.90 3.75
C LEU A 7 2.48 -3.44 3.67
N ILE A 8 3.10 -2.59 4.47
CA ILE A 8 2.83 -1.15 4.40
C ILE A 8 4.14 -0.38 4.47
N CYS A 9 4.23 0.69 3.69
CA CYS A 9 5.44 1.50 3.62
C CYS A 9 5.14 2.91 3.15
N THR A 10 6.08 3.81 3.41
CA THR A 10 6.12 5.12 2.73
C THR A 10 6.97 4.92 1.49
N ILE A 11 6.47 5.43 0.36
CA ILE A 11 7.06 5.18 -0.96
C ILE A 11 8.45 5.80 -1.11
N GLU A 12 9.21 5.28 -2.03
CA GLU A 12 10.56 5.76 -2.36
C GLU A 12 10.59 7.27 -2.50
N GLY A 13 11.57 7.90 -1.86
CA GLY A 13 11.75 9.34 -1.89
C GLY A 13 11.00 10.09 -0.80
N ASP A 14 10.12 9.42 -0.06
CA ASP A 14 9.28 10.06 0.94
C ASP A 14 9.66 9.59 2.35
N ILE A 15 9.96 10.54 3.22
CA ILE A 15 10.43 10.23 4.58
C ILE A 15 9.35 10.39 5.64
N HIS A 16 8.14 10.77 5.26
CA HIS A 16 7.04 10.92 6.21
C HIS A 16 6.54 9.54 6.65
N SER A 17 6.29 9.37 7.94
CA SER A 17 5.90 8.06 8.44
C SER A 17 4.75 8.06 9.43
N ILE A 18 4.41 9.20 10.03
CA ILE A 18 3.41 9.24 11.09
C ILE A 18 2.06 8.70 10.63
N GLY A 19 1.55 9.17 9.50
CA GLY A 19 0.26 8.72 8.97
C GLY A 19 0.26 7.25 8.63
N LYS A 20 1.31 6.78 7.98
CA LYS A 20 1.45 5.39 7.61
C LYS A 20 1.55 4.50 8.85
N ASP A 21 2.25 4.96 9.88
CA ASP A 21 2.39 4.19 11.11
C ASP A 21 1.07 4.04 11.85
N ILE A 22 0.23 5.09 11.83
CA ILE A 22 -1.11 5.01 12.40
C ILE A 22 -1.97 3.98 11.64
N VAL A 23 -1.89 4.01 10.32
CA VAL A 23 -2.60 3.04 9.49
C VAL A 23 -2.15 1.62 9.82
N ALA A 24 -0.84 1.43 9.98
CA ALA A 24 -0.29 0.11 10.30
C ALA A 24 -0.86 -0.43 11.62
N ILE A 25 -0.94 0.42 12.64
CA ILE A 25 -1.49 0.03 13.94
C ILE A 25 -2.96 -0.35 13.80
N MET A 26 -3.75 0.45 13.11
CA MET A 26 -5.17 0.19 12.97
C MET A 26 -5.45 -1.06 12.15
N LEU A 27 -4.68 -1.33 11.12
CA LEU A 27 -4.81 -2.56 10.34
C LEU A 27 -4.50 -3.78 11.20
N LYS A 28 -3.50 -3.68 12.06
CA LYS A 28 -3.14 -4.76 12.96
C LYS A 28 -4.28 -5.07 13.93
N VAL A 29 -4.87 -4.02 14.51
CA VAL A 29 -6.00 -4.19 15.43
C VAL A 29 -7.19 -4.83 14.69
N ALA A 30 -7.37 -4.50 13.41
CA ALA A 30 -8.47 -5.05 12.62
C ALA A 30 -8.29 -6.53 12.26
N GLY A 31 -7.09 -7.08 12.41
CA GLY A 31 -6.86 -8.51 12.18
C GLY A 31 -5.86 -8.85 11.09
N PHE A 32 -5.21 -7.86 10.50
CA PHE A 32 -4.15 -8.14 9.52
C PHE A 32 -2.83 -8.47 10.22
N ASN A 33 -2.03 -9.31 9.58
CA ASN A 33 -0.65 -9.51 9.97
C ASN A 33 0.17 -8.45 9.25
N VAL A 34 0.44 -7.34 9.92
CA VAL A 34 1.04 -6.16 9.30
C VAL A 34 2.55 -6.20 9.38
N VAL A 35 3.20 -6.01 8.24
CA VAL A 35 4.65 -5.80 8.17
C VAL A 35 4.86 -4.35 7.74
N ASN A 36 5.33 -3.53 8.68
CA ASN A 36 5.62 -2.12 8.42
C ASN A 36 7.06 -2.03 7.93
N MET A 37 7.21 -1.82 6.63
CA MET A 37 8.53 -1.80 6.00
C MET A 37 9.30 -0.51 6.28
N GLY A 38 8.60 0.54 6.74
CA GLY A 38 9.26 1.80 7.05
C GLY A 38 9.00 2.87 6.00
N ARG A 39 9.95 3.76 5.86
CA ARG A 39 9.84 4.94 4.97
C ARG A 39 10.94 4.90 3.93
N ASP A 40 10.72 5.66 2.84
CA ASP A 40 11.70 5.78 1.75
C ASP A 40 12.13 4.41 1.25
N ILE A 41 11.14 3.55 0.97
CA ILE A 41 11.44 2.18 0.55
C ILE A 41 11.51 2.14 -0.97
N PRO A 42 12.65 1.71 -1.53
CA PRO A 42 12.78 1.62 -2.99
C PRO A 42 11.70 0.74 -3.60
N VAL A 43 11.16 1.18 -4.73
CA VAL A 43 10.08 0.45 -5.41
C VAL A 43 10.45 -1.00 -5.66
N LYS A 44 11.69 -1.24 -6.11
CA LYS A 44 12.14 -2.61 -6.39
C LYS A 44 12.12 -3.49 -5.14
N ASP A 45 12.38 -2.89 -3.97
CA ASP A 45 12.39 -3.65 -2.71
C ASP A 45 10.98 -4.01 -2.30
N ILE A 46 10.00 -3.14 -2.55
CA ILE A 46 8.61 -3.44 -2.27
C ILE A 46 8.14 -4.58 -3.17
N VAL A 47 8.48 -4.52 -4.45
CA VAL A 47 8.11 -5.58 -5.39
C VAL A 47 8.77 -6.90 -5.00
N ALA A 48 10.05 -6.86 -4.59
CA ALA A 48 10.72 -8.06 -4.13
C ALA A 48 10.01 -8.68 -2.92
N ALA A 49 9.56 -7.85 -1.98
CA ALA A 49 8.82 -8.33 -0.82
C ALA A 49 7.49 -8.97 -1.24
N VAL A 50 6.80 -8.37 -2.21
CA VAL A 50 5.56 -8.97 -2.74
C VAL A 50 5.82 -10.34 -3.33
N LYS A 51 6.90 -10.48 -4.09
CA LYS A 51 7.25 -11.75 -4.71
C LYS A 51 7.65 -12.81 -3.68
N ASN A 52 8.41 -12.39 -2.67
CA ASN A 52 8.95 -13.33 -1.69
C ASN A 52 7.96 -13.70 -0.60
N ASP A 53 7.24 -12.73 -0.08
CA ASP A 53 6.35 -12.93 1.05
C ASP A 53 4.92 -13.28 0.64
N LYS A 54 4.55 -13.01 -0.60
CA LYS A 54 3.21 -13.27 -1.14
C LYS A 54 2.13 -12.72 -0.23
N PRO A 55 2.17 -11.42 0.10
CA PRO A 55 1.17 -10.85 0.99
C PRO A 55 -0.20 -10.79 0.32
N LYS A 56 -1.24 -10.68 1.15
CA LYS A 56 -2.58 -10.46 0.65
C LYS A 56 -2.74 -9.06 0.07
N ALA A 57 -2.08 -8.08 0.71
CA ALA A 57 -2.22 -6.69 0.32
C ALA A 57 -0.93 -5.92 0.58
N VAL A 58 -0.76 -4.83 -0.15
CA VAL A 58 0.34 -3.89 0.08
C VAL A 58 -0.18 -2.47 -0.02
N GLY A 59 0.19 -1.63 0.94
CA GLY A 59 -0.19 -0.23 0.97
C GLY A 59 1.03 0.66 0.86
N THR A 60 0.93 1.71 0.05
CA THR A 60 1.97 2.70 -0.08
C THR A 60 1.41 4.08 0.26
N SER A 61 2.22 4.90 0.91
CA SER A 61 1.87 6.26 1.28
C SER A 61 2.82 7.24 0.61
N ALA A 62 2.27 8.30 0.02
CA ALA A 62 3.04 9.38 -0.58
C ALA A 62 2.48 10.71 -0.09
N LEU A 63 3.32 11.54 0.54
CA LEU A 63 2.88 12.82 1.09
C LEU A 63 3.35 14.02 0.27
N MET A 64 4.06 13.78 -0.84
CA MET A 64 4.49 14.83 -1.77
C MET A 64 4.09 14.47 -3.18
N THR A 65 3.74 15.49 -3.96
CA THR A 65 3.42 15.24 -5.37
C THR A 65 4.59 14.62 -6.12
N SER A 66 5.81 14.99 -5.72
CA SER A 66 7.02 14.45 -6.34
C SER A 66 7.22 12.97 -6.06
N THR A 67 6.67 12.44 -4.97
CA THR A 67 6.82 11.03 -4.63
C THR A 67 5.65 10.17 -5.10
N MET A 68 4.50 10.79 -5.41
CA MET A 68 3.34 10.05 -5.94
C MET A 68 3.69 9.23 -7.17
N VAL A 69 4.54 9.77 -8.05
CA VAL A 69 4.88 9.06 -9.28
C VAL A 69 5.51 7.71 -9.02
N ASN A 70 6.11 7.51 -7.85
CA ASN A 70 6.70 6.23 -7.50
C ASN A 70 5.63 5.19 -7.15
N GLN A 71 4.44 5.61 -6.77
CA GLN A 71 3.32 4.69 -6.63
C GLN A 71 2.91 4.13 -7.98
N LYS A 72 2.95 4.96 -9.03
CA LYS A 72 2.69 4.50 -10.39
C LYS A 72 3.77 3.54 -10.84
N THR A 73 5.03 3.87 -10.60
CA THR A 73 6.17 3.01 -10.95
C THR A 73 6.03 1.65 -10.26
N PHE A 74 5.59 1.65 -9.02
CA PHE A 74 5.36 0.41 -8.28
C PHE A 74 4.31 -0.46 -8.97
N GLU A 75 3.18 0.14 -9.36
CA GLU A 75 2.14 -0.61 -10.06
C GLU A 75 2.65 -1.19 -11.38
N GLU A 76 3.43 -0.39 -12.11
CA GLU A 76 3.99 -0.83 -13.39
C GLU A 76 4.98 -1.98 -13.21
N LEU A 77 5.82 -1.89 -12.19
CA LEU A 77 6.81 -2.93 -11.93
C LEU A 77 6.14 -4.23 -11.48
N LEU A 78 5.07 -4.15 -10.69
CA LEU A 78 4.29 -5.34 -10.34
C LEU A 78 3.78 -6.07 -11.58
N LYS A 79 3.33 -5.31 -12.58
CA LYS A 79 2.86 -5.88 -13.84
C LYS A 79 4.00 -6.52 -14.60
N GLU A 80 5.14 -5.84 -14.70
CA GLU A 80 6.31 -6.38 -15.39
C GLU A 80 6.79 -7.69 -14.78
N GLU A 81 6.71 -7.79 -13.45
CA GLU A 81 7.15 -8.97 -12.72
C GLU A 81 6.08 -10.08 -12.66
N GLY A 82 4.91 -9.82 -13.22
CA GLY A 82 3.86 -10.84 -13.31
C GLY A 82 3.13 -11.11 -12.01
N VAL A 83 3.20 -10.19 -11.03
CA VAL A 83 2.58 -10.41 -9.72
C VAL A 83 1.45 -9.42 -9.40
N ARG A 84 1.12 -8.54 -10.34
CA ARG A 84 0.12 -7.48 -10.07
C ARG A 84 -1.23 -8.03 -9.63
N ASP A 85 -1.71 -9.10 -10.28
CA ASP A 85 -3.03 -9.67 -9.95
C ASP A 85 -2.99 -10.59 -8.74
N LYS A 86 -1.84 -10.74 -8.10
CA LYS A 86 -1.70 -11.63 -6.94
C LYS A 86 -1.80 -10.88 -5.62
N VAL A 87 -1.97 -9.56 -5.67
CA VAL A 87 -1.95 -8.73 -4.48
C VAL A 87 -2.95 -7.58 -4.62
N ILE A 88 -3.57 -7.19 -3.51
CA ILE A 88 -4.44 -6.01 -3.46
C ILE A 88 -3.55 -4.81 -3.13
N THR A 89 -3.62 -3.74 -3.92
CA THR A 89 -2.84 -2.54 -3.64
C THR A 89 -3.73 -1.44 -3.10
N ASN A 90 -3.23 -0.73 -2.10
CA ASN A 90 -3.88 0.42 -1.51
C ASN A 90 -2.94 1.61 -1.54
N ILE A 91 -3.43 2.76 -1.93
CA ILE A 91 -2.66 4.00 -1.89
C ILE A 91 -3.28 5.00 -0.93
N GLY A 92 -2.44 5.83 -0.35
CA GLY A 92 -2.85 6.90 0.55
C GLY A 92 -1.82 8.00 0.59
N GLY A 93 -2.13 9.06 1.35
CA GLY A 93 -1.25 10.22 1.49
C GLY A 93 -1.95 11.49 1.02
N ALA A 94 -1.59 12.64 1.60
CA ALA A 94 -2.32 13.89 1.42
C ALA A 94 -2.59 14.29 -0.04
N PRO A 95 -1.63 14.20 -0.96
CA PRO A 95 -1.89 14.61 -2.35
C PRO A 95 -2.61 13.55 -3.20
N THR A 96 -2.76 12.32 -2.67
CA THR A 96 -3.37 11.24 -3.45
C THR A 96 -4.88 11.38 -3.49
N THR A 97 -5.49 10.82 -4.53
CA THR A 97 -6.93 10.93 -4.76
C THR A 97 -7.46 9.63 -5.35
N GLN A 98 -8.78 9.49 -5.35
CA GLN A 98 -9.42 8.37 -6.03
C GLN A 98 -9.07 8.36 -7.52
N GLN A 99 -9.03 9.55 -8.14
CA GLN A 99 -8.66 9.65 -9.55
C GLN A 99 -7.24 9.14 -9.78
N TRP A 100 -6.30 9.50 -8.92
CA TRP A 100 -4.92 9.03 -9.02
C TRP A 100 -4.87 7.50 -8.91
N CYS A 101 -5.63 6.95 -7.96
CA CYS A 101 -5.73 5.50 -7.78
C CYS A 101 -6.15 4.81 -9.08
N GLU A 102 -7.15 5.36 -9.74
CA GLU A 102 -7.66 4.81 -11.01
C GLU A 102 -6.64 4.95 -12.13
N GLU A 103 -5.98 6.11 -12.20
CA GLU A 103 -4.98 6.36 -13.24
C GLU A 103 -3.82 5.37 -13.21
N ILE A 104 -3.37 5.03 -12.01
CA ILE A 104 -2.21 4.14 -11.88
C ILE A 104 -2.59 2.67 -11.82
N GLY A 105 -3.88 2.37 -11.72
CA GLY A 105 -4.35 0.99 -11.67
C GLY A 105 -4.24 0.34 -10.31
N ALA A 106 -4.23 1.13 -9.23
CA ALA A 106 -4.28 0.60 -7.88
C ALA A 106 -5.70 0.16 -7.55
N ASP A 107 -5.84 -0.74 -6.58
CA ASP A 107 -7.15 -1.31 -6.25
C ASP A 107 -7.96 -0.42 -5.33
N VAL A 108 -7.33 0.21 -4.34
CA VAL A 108 -8.02 0.92 -3.28
C VAL A 108 -7.34 2.25 -3.00
N TYR A 109 -8.14 3.30 -2.88
CA TYR A 109 -7.71 4.58 -2.35
C TYR A 109 -8.28 4.76 -0.96
N SER A 110 -7.43 5.13 -0.01
CA SER A 110 -7.87 5.40 1.36
C SER A 110 -7.50 6.83 1.75
N GLU A 111 -8.51 7.56 2.20
CA GLU A 111 -8.34 8.97 2.57
C GLU A 111 -7.67 9.12 3.93
N ASN A 112 -7.91 8.17 4.82
CA ASN A 112 -7.35 8.17 6.17
C ASN A 112 -7.30 6.73 6.70
N ALA A 113 -6.81 6.57 7.92
CA ALA A 113 -6.62 5.25 8.50
C ALA A 113 -7.92 4.48 8.66
N THR A 114 -8.98 5.14 9.14
CA THR A 114 -10.29 4.49 9.30
C THR A 114 -10.83 4.01 7.95
N ASP A 115 -10.70 4.86 6.94
CA ASP A 115 -11.15 4.53 5.59
C ASP A 115 -10.38 3.31 5.05
N CYS A 116 -9.07 3.28 5.29
CA CYS A 116 -8.22 2.17 4.87
C CYS A 116 -8.68 0.86 5.49
N VAL A 117 -8.89 0.86 6.81
CA VAL A 117 -9.33 -0.35 7.49
C VAL A 117 -10.66 -0.84 6.93
N ASN A 118 -11.64 0.06 6.81
CA ASN A 118 -12.96 -0.32 6.34
C ASN A 118 -12.92 -0.88 4.92
N LYS A 119 -12.23 -0.21 4.02
CA LYS A 119 -12.14 -0.63 2.63
C LYS A 119 -11.35 -1.92 2.46
N MET A 120 -10.25 -2.05 3.19
CA MET A 120 -9.41 -3.23 3.04
C MET A 120 -10.02 -4.47 3.66
N VAL A 121 -10.71 -4.33 4.80
CA VAL A 121 -11.43 -5.45 5.40
C VAL A 121 -12.52 -5.94 4.43
N ALA A 122 -13.28 -5.01 3.87
CA ALA A 122 -14.34 -5.35 2.90
C ALA A 122 -13.74 -6.03 1.66
N LYS A 123 -12.63 -5.51 1.15
CA LYS A 123 -12.00 -6.05 -0.05
C LYS A 123 -11.48 -7.47 0.16
N VAL A 124 -10.88 -7.73 1.31
CA VAL A 124 -10.33 -9.04 1.64
C VAL A 124 -11.44 -10.06 1.89
N LYS A 125 -12.52 -9.64 2.57
CA LYS A 125 -13.64 -10.53 2.86
C LYS A 125 -14.57 -10.73 1.68
N GLY A 126 -14.62 -9.73 0.82
CA GLY A 126 -15.47 -9.79 -0.37
C GLY A 126 -14.88 -10.66 -1.42
#